data_ad472953fefd9d1fc765d8a88688cc98
#
_entry.id   ad472953fefd9d1fc765d8a88688cc98
#
_cell.length_a   1.000
_cell.length_b   1.000
_cell.length_c   1.000
_cell.angle_alpha   90.00
_cell.angle_beta   90.00
_cell.angle_gamma   90.00
#
_symmetry.space_group_name_H-M   'P 1'
#
loop_
_entity.id
_entity.type
_entity.pdbx_description
1 polymer ?
#
loop_
_entity_poly.entity_id
_entity_poly.type
_entity_poly.pdbx_seq_one_letter_code
_entity_poly.pdbx_strand_id
1 'polypeptide(L)'
;ISRPSVDAIDEFKVVTSPYSAEYGRASSGIVRMVTKGGSRDFHGTATELFQNDALNANTWSRNRSGDPRLSSSAPSQRYNQYGFAVGGPIFIPGKFNTDRSKLFFFWGEEWARRRQEVTNTLTVPSMAMRRGDFSELLDPANPYFGRARVVTDPVTRQPFPNNIIPA
;
A
#
# COMPACT_ATOMS: atom_id res chain seq x y z
N ILE A 1 -10.54 -8.54 -0.70
CA ILE A 1 -10.21 -9.48 -1.79
C ILE A 1 -8.89 -10.13 -1.42
N SER A 2 -8.94 -11.43 -1.13
CA SER A 2 -7.73 -12.22 -0.90
C SER A 2 -6.96 -12.30 -2.23
N ARG A 3 -5.68 -11.95 -2.20
CA ARG A 3 -4.80 -12.12 -3.36
C ARG A 3 -4.03 -13.42 -3.14
N PRO A 4 -4.10 -14.38 -4.07
CA PRO A 4 -3.27 -15.58 -3.96
C PRO A 4 -1.79 -15.20 -4.07
N SER A 5 -0.93 -15.96 -3.40
CA SER A 5 0.52 -15.86 -3.59
C SER A 5 0.89 -16.09 -5.05
N VAL A 6 1.91 -15.38 -5.53
CA VAL A 6 2.42 -15.56 -6.90
C VAL A 6 2.82 -17.02 -7.14
N ASP A 7 3.39 -17.68 -6.14
CA ASP A 7 3.81 -19.07 -6.22
C ASP A 7 2.64 -20.07 -6.31
N ALA A 8 1.44 -19.65 -5.90
CA ALA A 8 0.23 -20.45 -5.99
C ALA A 8 -0.51 -20.27 -7.32
N ILE A 9 -0.05 -19.38 -8.21
CA ILE A 9 -0.69 -19.13 -9.51
C ILE A 9 -0.03 -20.01 -10.57
N ASP A 10 -0.88 -20.68 -11.33
CA ASP A 10 -0.49 -21.47 -12.50
C ASP A 10 -0.58 -20.64 -13.78
N GLU A 11 -1.73 -19.97 -13.98
CA GLU A 11 -2.00 -19.17 -15.15
C GLU A 11 -2.51 -17.79 -14.75
N PHE A 12 -1.97 -16.77 -15.41
CA PHE A 12 -2.41 -15.40 -15.29
C PHE A 12 -2.76 -14.84 -16.66
N LYS A 13 -4.03 -14.46 -16.86
CA LYS A 13 -4.52 -13.92 -18.12
C LYS A 13 -5.19 -12.57 -17.93
N VAL A 14 -4.73 -11.59 -18.70
CA VAL A 14 -5.34 -10.25 -18.77
C VAL A 14 -6.03 -10.11 -20.12
N VAL A 15 -7.32 -9.81 -20.10
CA VAL A 15 -8.12 -9.55 -21.30
C VAL A 15 -8.58 -8.09 -21.26
N THR A 16 -8.10 -7.29 -22.20
CA THR A 16 -8.35 -5.84 -22.21
C THR A 16 -9.44 -5.40 -23.20
N SER A 17 -9.71 -6.19 -24.25
CA SER A 17 -10.80 -5.96 -25.24
C SER A 17 -10.58 -6.87 -26.46
N PRO A 18 -11.64 -7.28 -27.20
CA PRO A 18 -13.03 -7.41 -26.79
C PRO A 18 -13.22 -8.69 -25.96
N TYR A 19 -14.02 -8.62 -24.91
CA TYR A 19 -14.35 -9.82 -24.14
C TYR A 19 -15.73 -10.35 -24.52
N SER A 20 -15.88 -11.67 -24.36
CA SER A 20 -17.12 -12.37 -24.55
C SER A 20 -18.20 -11.88 -23.58
N ALA A 21 -19.47 -11.99 -23.98
CA ALA A 21 -20.63 -11.59 -23.17
C ALA A 21 -20.72 -12.35 -21.83
N GLU A 22 -20.02 -13.48 -21.68
CA GLU A 22 -19.95 -14.25 -20.44
C GLU A 22 -19.27 -13.49 -19.28
N TYR A 23 -18.45 -12.48 -19.59
CA TYR A 23 -17.67 -11.73 -18.58
C TYR A 23 -18.38 -10.48 -18.02
N GLY A 24 -19.62 -10.25 -18.35
CA GLY A 24 -20.45 -9.21 -17.74
C GLY A 24 -19.87 -7.78 -17.86
N ARG A 25 -20.23 -6.91 -16.94
CA ARG A 25 -20.01 -5.45 -16.96
C ARG A 25 -18.58 -4.99 -16.67
N ALA A 26 -17.55 -5.48 -17.34
CA ALA A 26 -16.20 -4.97 -17.19
C ALA A 26 -15.97 -3.80 -18.16
N SER A 27 -15.60 -2.61 -17.65
CA SER A 27 -15.39 -1.42 -18.48
C SER A 27 -13.94 -1.23 -18.93
N SER A 28 -12.96 -1.88 -18.30
CA SER A 28 -11.52 -1.63 -18.53
C SER A 28 -10.69 -2.88 -18.76
N GLY A 29 -11.13 -4.05 -18.33
CA GLY A 29 -10.38 -5.29 -18.49
C GLY A 29 -10.74 -6.34 -17.44
N ILE A 30 -10.38 -7.57 -17.73
CA ILE A 30 -10.63 -8.73 -16.87
C ILE A 30 -9.29 -9.39 -16.57
N VAL A 31 -9.05 -9.64 -15.30
CA VAL A 31 -7.90 -10.39 -14.82
C VAL A 31 -8.40 -11.75 -14.34
N ARG A 32 -7.94 -12.81 -15.00
CA ARG A 32 -8.21 -14.19 -14.62
C ARG A 32 -6.95 -14.81 -14.03
N MET A 33 -7.08 -15.42 -12.88
CA MET A 33 -6.00 -16.16 -12.23
C MET A 33 -6.48 -17.59 -11.99
N VAL A 34 -5.66 -18.54 -12.39
CA VAL A 34 -5.87 -19.96 -12.11
C VAL A 34 -4.80 -20.38 -11.11
N THR A 35 -5.22 -20.99 -10.02
CA THR A 35 -4.29 -21.51 -9.01
C THR A 35 -3.77 -22.86 -9.40
N LYS A 36 -2.53 -23.19 -9.01
CA LYS A 36 -1.96 -24.52 -9.15
C LYS A 36 -2.83 -25.57 -8.48
N GLY A 37 -2.81 -26.75 -9.00
CA GLY A 37 -3.46 -27.93 -8.43
C GLY A 37 -2.43 -28.93 -7.88
N GLY A 38 -2.90 -29.94 -7.18
CA GLY A 38 -2.07 -31.09 -6.83
C GLY A 38 -1.81 -31.99 -8.03
N SER A 39 -0.73 -32.74 -7.97
CA SER A 39 -0.32 -33.71 -9.02
C SER A 39 0.01 -35.07 -8.42
N ARG A 40 0.44 -36.02 -9.27
CA ARG A 40 0.83 -37.39 -8.85
C ARG A 40 2.06 -37.41 -7.95
N ASP A 41 2.91 -36.36 -8.08
CA ASP A 41 4.14 -36.23 -7.31
C ASP A 41 4.01 -35.07 -6.33
N PHE A 42 4.64 -35.21 -5.16
CA PHE A 42 4.74 -34.12 -4.21
C PHE A 42 5.64 -33.03 -4.78
N HIS A 43 5.15 -31.81 -4.71
CA HIS A 43 5.89 -30.63 -5.12
C HIS A 43 5.58 -29.49 -4.17
N GLY A 44 6.50 -28.56 -4.03
CA GLY A 44 6.28 -27.39 -3.19
C GLY A 44 7.38 -26.35 -3.37
N THR A 45 7.05 -25.17 -2.93
CA THR A 45 7.95 -24.01 -2.88
C THR A 45 7.85 -23.37 -1.52
N ALA A 46 8.94 -22.84 -1.02
CA ALA A 46 8.98 -21.98 0.15
C ALA A 46 9.74 -20.72 -0.24
N THR A 47 9.18 -19.55 0.04
CA THR A 47 9.74 -18.27 -0.34
C THR A 47 9.82 -17.35 0.85
N GLU A 48 10.89 -16.54 0.90
CA GLU A 48 11.04 -15.45 1.84
C GLU A 48 11.59 -14.22 1.11
N LEU A 49 10.89 -13.11 1.25
CA LEU A 49 11.31 -11.80 0.79
C LEU A 49 11.54 -10.91 2.01
N PHE A 50 12.78 -10.56 2.23
CA PHE A 50 13.20 -9.74 3.36
C PHE A 50 13.73 -8.39 2.87
N GLN A 51 13.18 -7.28 3.43
CA GLN A 51 13.67 -5.94 3.22
C GLN A 51 13.94 -5.26 4.56
N ASN A 52 15.06 -4.59 4.67
CA ASN A 52 15.46 -3.86 5.87
C ASN A 52 16.09 -2.52 5.48
N ASP A 53 15.74 -1.48 6.21
CA ASP A 53 16.30 -0.13 6.05
C ASP A 53 17.84 -0.10 6.16
N ALA A 54 18.44 -0.98 6.94
CA ALA A 54 19.90 -1.10 7.02
C ALA A 54 20.58 -1.46 5.67
N LEU A 55 19.84 -2.02 4.72
CA LEU A 55 20.31 -2.38 3.39
C LEU A 55 19.92 -1.32 2.34
N ASN A 56 19.18 -0.29 2.73
CA ASN A 56 18.67 0.73 1.83
C ASN A 56 19.51 2.00 1.89
N ALA A 57 19.66 2.66 0.75
CA ALA A 57 20.15 4.04 0.70
C ALA A 57 19.05 5.03 1.12
N ASN A 58 19.46 6.17 1.64
CA ASN A 58 18.52 7.26 1.93
C ASN A 58 17.96 7.86 0.63
N THR A 59 16.77 8.42 0.70
CA THR A 59 16.15 9.05 -0.47
C THR A 59 16.78 10.40 -0.79
N TRP A 60 16.80 10.76 -2.07
CA TRP A 60 17.34 12.04 -2.52
C TRP A 60 16.64 13.24 -1.84
N SER A 61 15.32 13.18 -1.67
CA SER A 61 14.55 14.26 -1.02
C SER A 61 14.93 14.45 0.45
N ARG A 62 15.19 13.37 1.17
CA ARG A 62 15.64 13.45 2.58
C ARG A 62 17.05 14.03 2.66
N ASN A 63 17.95 13.60 1.78
CA ASN A 63 19.31 14.14 1.74
C ASN A 63 19.33 15.64 1.40
N ARG A 64 18.43 16.09 0.53
CA ARG A 64 18.32 17.51 0.11
C ARG A 64 17.58 18.38 1.12
N SER A 65 16.87 17.82 2.09
CA SER A 65 16.01 18.59 3.01
C SER A 65 16.77 19.59 3.89
N GLY A 66 18.10 19.41 4.06
CA GLY A 66 18.92 20.19 4.97
C GLY A 66 18.69 19.84 6.44
N ASP A 67 17.75 18.96 6.76
CA ASP A 67 17.50 18.48 8.13
C ASP A 67 18.45 17.31 8.45
N PRO A 68 19.37 17.45 9.42
CA PRO A 68 20.29 16.39 9.82
C PRO A 68 19.59 15.10 10.27
N ARG A 69 18.38 15.21 10.82
CA ARG A 69 17.60 14.04 11.25
C ARG A 69 17.10 13.20 10.08
N LEU A 70 16.84 13.84 8.96
CA LEU A 70 16.35 13.19 7.75
C LEU A 70 17.50 12.70 6.85
N SER A 71 18.62 13.46 6.82
CA SER A 71 19.75 13.15 5.95
C SER A 71 20.68 12.06 6.50
N SER A 72 20.65 11.83 7.84
CA SER A 72 21.57 10.89 8.49
C SER A 72 21.25 9.42 8.29
N SER A 73 20.01 9.06 7.93
CA SER A 73 19.60 7.66 7.79
C SER A 73 18.44 7.49 6.83
N ALA A 74 18.36 6.30 6.22
CA ALA A 74 17.21 5.89 5.44
C ALA A 74 15.95 5.83 6.32
N PRO A 75 14.75 6.09 5.77
CA PRO A 75 13.50 5.93 6.51
C PRO A 75 13.36 4.50 6.98
N SER A 76 12.95 4.30 8.24
CA SER A 76 12.80 2.96 8.79
C SER A 76 11.74 2.19 8.01
N GLN A 77 12.17 1.07 7.44
CA GLN A 77 11.32 0.16 6.69
C GLN A 77 11.76 -1.28 6.94
N ARG A 78 10.84 -2.07 7.43
CA ARG A 78 11.01 -3.52 7.57
C ARG A 78 9.84 -4.21 6.90
N TYR A 79 10.14 -5.00 5.91
CA TYR A 79 9.17 -5.81 5.21
C TYR A 79 9.65 -7.24 5.19
N ASN A 80 8.81 -8.14 5.65
CA ASN A 80 9.06 -9.57 5.64
C ASN A 80 7.83 -10.27 5.08
N GLN A 81 7.98 -10.91 3.96
CA GLN A 81 6.96 -11.70 3.28
C GLN A 81 7.49 -13.11 3.15
N TYR A 82 6.81 -14.05 3.74
CA TYR A 82 7.17 -15.45 3.71
C TYR A 82 5.93 -16.29 3.43
N GLY A 83 6.13 -17.37 2.72
CA GLY A 83 5.04 -18.23 2.32
C GLY A 83 5.52 -19.58 1.84
N PHE A 84 4.57 -20.46 1.63
CA PHE A 84 4.80 -21.76 1.03
C PHE A 84 3.62 -22.15 0.16
N ALA A 85 3.90 -23.02 -0.79
CA ALA A 85 2.90 -23.76 -1.55
C ALA A 85 3.32 -25.22 -1.60
N VAL A 86 2.38 -26.12 -1.35
CA VAL A 86 2.61 -27.56 -1.37
C VAL A 86 1.45 -28.28 -2.04
N GLY A 87 1.75 -29.23 -2.90
CA GLY A 87 0.74 -30.03 -3.59
C GLY A 87 1.22 -31.47 -3.77
N GLY A 88 0.28 -32.35 -3.95
CA GLY A 88 0.59 -33.78 -4.16
C GLY A 88 -0.64 -34.68 -4.08
N PRO A 89 -0.42 -36.01 -4.12
CA PRO A 89 -1.49 -36.98 -4.01
C PRO A 89 -1.87 -37.22 -2.55
N ILE A 90 -3.16 -37.39 -2.29
CA ILE A 90 -3.63 -38.01 -1.04
C ILE A 90 -3.75 -39.49 -1.29
N PHE A 91 -2.90 -40.30 -0.64
CA PHE A 91 -2.91 -41.75 -0.81
C PHE A 91 -2.60 -42.48 0.51
N ILE A 92 -3.09 -43.73 0.61
CA ILE A 92 -2.77 -44.65 1.69
C ILE A 92 -2.14 -45.90 1.07
N PRO A 93 -0.88 -46.22 1.36
CA PRO A 93 -0.22 -47.36 0.75
C PRO A 93 -1.03 -48.65 0.92
N GLY A 94 -1.25 -49.35 -0.19
CA GLY A 94 -1.97 -50.63 -0.21
C GLY A 94 -3.50 -50.58 0.02
N LYS A 95 -4.08 -49.36 0.30
CA LYS A 95 -5.51 -49.22 0.61
C LYS A 95 -6.25 -48.22 -0.28
N PHE A 96 -5.71 -47.05 -0.44
CA PHE A 96 -6.43 -45.98 -1.19
C PHE A 96 -5.47 -45.20 -2.08
N ASN A 97 -5.91 -44.93 -3.33
CA ASN A 97 -5.19 -44.14 -4.31
C ASN A 97 -3.71 -44.54 -4.46
N THR A 98 -3.44 -45.84 -4.49
CA THR A 98 -2.08 -46.41 -4.51
C THR A 98 -1.33 -46.01 -5.79
N ASP A 99 -2.04 -45.86 -6.87
CA ASP A 99 -1.57 -45.36 -8.18
C ASP A 99 -1.44 -43.82 -8.26
N ARG A 100 -1.81 -43.13 -7.18
CA ARG A 100 -1.76 -41.66 -7.07
C ARG A 100 -2.46 -40.94 -8.22
N SER A 101 -3.61 -41.43 -8.68
CA SER A 101 -4.30 -40.90 -9.83
C SER A 101 -5.68 -40.32 -9.54
N LYS A 102 -6.20 -40.47 -8.30
CA LYS A 102 -7.62 -40.21 -8.00
C LYS A 102 -7.85 -38.94 -7.17
N LEU A 103 -7.00 -38.65 -6.19
CA LEU A 103 -7.22 -37.56 -5.26
C LEU A 103 -5.92 -36.79 -5.01
N PHE A 104 -6.00 -35.47 -5.18
CA PHE A 104 -4.89 -34.57 -5.02
C PHE A 104 -5.26 -33.44 -4.08
N PHE A 105 -4.25 -32.82 -3.49
CA PHE A 105 -4.40 -31.60 -2.73
C PHE A 105 -3.41 -30.53 -3.21
N PHE A 106 -3.78 -29.29 -2.96
CA PHE A 106 -2.89 -28.14 -3.06
C PHE A 106 -3.20 -27.18 -1.93
N TRP A 107 -2.14 -26.69 -1.26
CA TRP A 107 -2.24 -25.69 -0.20
C TRP A 107 -1.16 -24.65 -0.42
N GLY A 108 -1.55 -23.37 -0.40
CA GLY A 108 -0.62 -22.26 -0.42
C GLY A 108 -1.03 -21.23 0.62
N GLU A 109 -0.06 -20.71 1.34
CA GLU A 109 -0.27 -19.67 2.33
C GLU A 109 0.89 -18.68 2.32
N GLU A 110 0.56 -17.39 2.51
CA GLU A 110 1.52 -16.31 2.50
C GLU A 110 1.21 -15.31 3.62
N TRP A 111 2.24 -14.87 4.30
CA TRP A 111 2.17 -13.84 5.32
C TRP A 111 3.06 -12.67 4.94
N ALA A 112 2.53 -11.46 5.08
CA ALA A 112 3.28 -10.23 4.87
C ALA A 112 3.25 -9.39 6.15
N ARG A 113 4.42 -9.05 6.67
CA ARG A 113 4.59 -8.16 7.82
C ARG A 113 5.34 -6.92 7.38
N ARG A 114 4.67 -5.77 7.42
CA ARG A 114 5.25 -4.49 7.05
C ARG A 114 5.26 -3.55 8.24
N ARG A 115 6.44 -3.00 8.54
CA ARG A 115 6.62 -1.87 9.45
C ARG A 115 7.31 -0.76 8.66
N GLN A 116 6.68 0.39 8.62
CA GLN A 116 7.19 1.53 7.85
C GLN A 116 6.99 2.79 8.67
N GLU A 117 8.03 3.60 8.75
CA GLU A 117 7.92 4.97 9.24
C GLU A 117 7.17 5.81 8.20
N VAL A 118 6.16 6.54 8.66
CA VAL A 118 5.44 7.52 7.84
C VAL A 118 5.63 8.88 8.50
N THR A 119 6.38 9.74 7.85
CA THR A 119 6.54 11.13 8.30
C THR A 119 5.46 11.97 7.62
N ASN A 120 4.50 12.45 8.39
CA ASN A 120 3.50 13.41 7.93
C ASN A 120 3.89 14.80 8.42
N THR A 121 4.15 15.71 7.50
CA THR A 121 4.32 17.12 7.82
C THR A 121 2.96 17.80 7.69
N LEU A 122 2.44 18.27 8.81
CA LEU A 122 1.17 18.97 8.87
C LEU A 122 1.41 20.42 9.24
N THR A 123 0.73 21.32 8.55
CA THR A 123 0.67 22.73 8.93
C THR A 123 -0.40 22.89 10.01
N VAL A 124 0.00 23.41 11.15
CA VAL A 124 -0.92 23.65 12.29
C VAL A 124 -1.12 25.15 12.48
N PRO A 125 -2.28 25.60 12.96
CA PRO A 125 -2.52 27.01 13.27
C PRO A 125 -1.51 27.52 14.30
N SER A 126 -1.00 28.72 14.06
CA SER A 126 -0.13 29.42 15.02
C SER A 126 -0.88 29.75 16.32
N MET A 127 -0.15 30.19 17.33
CA MET A 127 -0.76 30.62 18.60
C MET A 127 -1.64 31.86 18.43
N ALA A 128 -1.35 32.72 17.46
CA ALA A 128 -2.19 33.87 17.09
C ALA A 128 -3.50 33.39 16.45
N MET A 129 -3.42 32.52 15.44
CA MET A 129 -4.61 31.93 14.78
C MET A 129 -5.55 31.20 15.74
N ARG A 130 -4.99 30.50 16.75
CA ARG A 130 -5.80 29.83 17.79
C ARG A 130 -6.60 30.79 18.66
N ARG A 131 -6.23 32.06 18.69
CA ARG A 131 -6.91 33.15 19.39
C ARG A 131 -7.78 34.02 18.47
N GLY A 132 -7.93 33.61 17.21
CA GLY A 132 -8.73 34.34 16.22
C GLY A 132 -7.96 35.39 15.44
N ASP A 133 -6.65 35.54 15.66
CA ASP A 133 -5.82 36.49 14.94
C ASP A 133 -5.14 35.80 13.73
N PHE A 134 -5.65 36.08 12.55
CA PHE A 134 -5.15 35.58 11.28
C PHE A 134 -4.41 36.66 10.48
N SER A 135 -3.93 37.73 11.14
CA SER A 135 -3.27 38.83 10.46
C SER A 135 -2.01 38.43 9.69
N GLU A 136 -1.30 37.39 10.16
CA GLU A 136 -0.12 36.83 9.47
C GLU A 136 -0.44 36.25 8.08
N LEU A 137 -1.69 35.95 7.78
CA LEU A 137 -2.11 35.50 6.44
C LEU A 137 -2.20 36.64 5.41
N LEU A 138 -2.16 37.88 5.83
CA LEU A 138 -2.13 39.03 4.92
C LEU A 138 -0.75 39.18 4.27
N ASP A 139 0.30 38.63 4.85
CA ASP A 139 1.61 38.58 4.23
C ASP A 139 1.61 37.63 3.03
N PRO A 140 1.96 38.13 1.80
CA PRO A 140 2.11 37.29 0.63
C PRO A 140 3.15 36.15 0.79
N ALA A 141 4.13 36.34 1.66
CA ALA A 141 5.18 35.36 1.93
C ALA A 141 4.85 34.42 3.09
N ASN A 142 3.61 34.41 3.59
CA ASN A 142 3.24 33.55 4.70
C ASN A 142 3.52 32.06 4.43
N PRO A 143 3.98 31.30 5.45
CA PRO A 143 4.41 29.91 5.26
C PRO A 143 3.25 28.93 5.01
N TYR A 144 2.00 29.35 5.17
CA TYR A 144 0.84 28.47 5.05
C TYR A 144 0.35 28.36 3.61
N PHE A 145 0.30 29.47 2.89
CA PHE A 145 -0.30 29.52 1.55
C PHE A 145 0.63 30.10 0.48
N GLY A 146 1.75 30.74 0.84
CA GLY A 146 2.64 31.43 -0.09
C GLY A 146 1.97 32.54 -0.87
N ARG A 147 0.85 33.07 -0.36
CA ARG A 147 0.09 34.21 -0.91
C ARG A 147 -0.80 34.80 0.17
N ALA A 148 -1.10 36.08 0.06
CA ALA A 148 -2.03 36.73 0.97
C ALA A 148 -3.43 36.06 0.94
N ARG A 149 -4.00 35.88 2.11
CA ARG A 149 -5.35 35.35 2.29
C ARG A 149 -6.16 36.23 3.22
N VAL A 150 -7.34 36.61 2.77
CA VAL A 150 -8.31 37.36 3.55
C VAL A 150 -9.31 36.38 4.16
N VAL A 151 -9.55 36.51 5.45
CA VAL A 151 -10.55 35.74 6.20
C VAL A 151 -11.87 36.51 6.20
N THR A 152 -12.93 35.85 5.74
CA THR A 152 -14.27 36.46 5.62
C THR A 152 -15.25 35.78 6.57
N ASP A 153 -16.18 36.53 7.10
CA ASP A 153 -17.29 36.05 7.88
C ASP A 153 -18.22 35.18 7.00
N PRO A 154 -18.47 33.93 7.36
CA PRO A 154 -19.32 33.02 6.57
C PRO A 154 -20.77 33.47 6.49
N VAL A 155 -21.25 34.29 7.42
CA VAL A 155 -22.63 34.78 7.47
C VAL A 155 -22.80 36.05 6.66
N THR A 156 -22.00 37.07 6.95
CA THR A 156 -22.08 38.40 6.29
C THR A 156 -21.32 38.46 4.99
N ARG A 157 -20.40 37.51 4.74
CA ARG A 157 -19.46 37.50 3.61
C ARG A 157 -18.55 38.71 3.52
N GLN A 158 -18.43 39.49 4.62
CA GLN A 158 -17.53 40.63 4.68
C GLN A 158 -16.18 40.18 5.27
N PRO A 159 -15.07 40.75 4.83
CA PRO A 159 -13.75 40.53 5.42
C PRO A 159 -13.71 40.95 6.89
N PHE A 160 -13.09 40.13 7.72
CA PHE A 160 -12.79 40.57 9.08
C PHE A 160 -11.71 41.68 9.07
N PRO A 161 -11.90 42.79 9.79
CA PRO A 161 -10.88 43.83 9.90
C PRO A 161 -9.53 43.27 10.33
N ASN A 162 -8.49 43.54 9.56
CA ASN A 162 -7.13 43.03 9.77
C ASN A 162 -7.04 41.50 9.91
N ASN A 163 -7.97 40.75 9.37
CA ASN A 163 -8.07 39.30 9.51
C ASN A 163 -8.22 38.82 10.97
N ILE A 164 -8.79 39.65 11.86
CA ILE A 164 -9.02 39.29 13.26
C ILE A 164 -10.49 38.94 13.47
N ILE A 165 -10.76 37.73 13.92
CA ILE A 165 -12.10 37.28 14.28
C ILE A 165 -12.40 37.79 15.70
N PRO A 166 -13.45 38.57 15.89
CA PRO A 166 -13.82 39.03 17.24
C PRO A 166 -14.24 37.85 18.13
N ALA A 167 -13.86 37.95 19.41
CA ALA A 167 -14.17 36.91 20.42
C ALA A 167 -15.68 36.86 20.75
#